data_04d00516e919d7eabc7af429e1c1f7bb
#
_entry.id   04d00516e919d7eabc7af429e1c1f7bb
#
_cell.length_a   1.000
_cell.length_b   1.000
_cell.length_c   1.000
_cell.angle_alpha   90.00
_cell.angle_beta   90.00
_cell.angle_gamma   90.00
#
_symmetry.space_group_name_H-M   'P 1'
#
loop_
_entity.id
_entity.type
_entity.pdbx_description
1 polymer ?
#
loop_
_entity_poly.entity_id
_entity_poly.type
_entity_poly.pdbx_seq_one_letter_code
_entity_poly.pdbx_strand_id
1 'polypeptide(L)'
;MNNSTEARKNLAQQIRNGAVLIHSGNIVYRNNDTWYPFRQDSNFYYLTEWPEPEAHAVILIKDSIPELHLFVQDRNEEMETWEGKRIGQEGALEKYNVTKAYSFNDYQKELPNLLKGVEDVYCDYASSSFQNYDKDALAHAIPYDQRGAEFSKATLHSLFPIISELRLIKTTGELELLKTACDITVLGHIEAIKNTAPEKYEYQIAAEMEKVFHDNGAERLGYPSIVAGGNNSCILHYST
;
A
#
# COMPACT_ATOMS: atom_id res chain seq x y z
N MET A 1 -2.10 -2.64 19.69
CA MET A 1 -1.47 -1.48 18.99
C MET A 1 -1.69 -1.75 17.51
N ASN A 2 -2.02 -0.74 16.72
CA ASN A 2 -2.23 -0.93 15.28
C ASN A 2 -0.88 -1.33 14.63
N ASN A 3 -0.87 -2.34 13.76
CA ASN A 3 0.36 -2.88 13.16
C ASN A 3 1.18 -1.81 12.44
N SER A 4 0.53 -0.89 11.72
CA SER A 4 1.21 0.21 11.03
C SER A 4 1.89 1.20 11.98
N THR A 5 1.34 1.43 13.17
CA THR A 5 1.98 2.28 14.18
C THR A 5 3.27 1.66 14.70
N GLU A 6 3.29 0.34 14.91
CA GLU A 6 4.50 -0.38 15.30
C GLU A 6 5.52 -0.38 14.16
N ALA A 7 5.07 -0.63 12.92
CA ALA A 7 5.92 -0.56 11.73
C ALA A 7 6.61 0.81 11.59
N ARG A 8 5.87 1.91 11.76
CA ARG A 8 6.45 3.27 11.71
C ARG A 8 7.45 3.52 12.84
N LYS A 9 7.22 3.00 14.04
CA LYS A 9 8.19 3.10 15.14
C LYS A 9 9.48 2.35 14.82
N ASN A 10 9.37 1.15 14.29
CA ASN A 10 10.53 0.35 13.89
C ASN A 10 11.30 1.01 12.75
N LEU A 11 10.61 1.59 11.77
CA LEU A 11 11.19 2.40 10.70
C LEU A 11 11.97 3.59 11.27
N ALA A 12 11.37 4.31 12.20
CA ALA A 12 11.97 5.49 12.82
C ALA A 12 13.23 5.17 13.64
N GLN A 13 13.33 3.96 14.22
CA GLN A 13 14.54 3.52 14.90
C GLN A 13 15.73 3.32 13.93
N GLN A 14 15.44 2.91 12.68
CA GLN A 14 16.49 2.73 11.68
C GLN A 14 16.92 4.04 11.02
N ILE A 15 15.97 4.93 10.70
CA ILE A 15 16.24 6.19 10.00
C ILE A 15 16.73 7.28 10.96
N ARG A 16 16.19 7.36 12.17
CA ARG A 16 16.42 8.35 13.22
C ARG A 16 16.00 9.77 12.87
N ASN A 17 16.47 10.33 11.76
CA ASN A 17 16.10 11.65 11.25
C ASN A 17 15.93 11.59 9.74
N GLY A 18 14.88 12.21 9.20
CA GLY A 18 14.61 12.24 7.77
C GLY A 18 13.12 12.23 7.45
N ALA A 19 12.82 12.08 6.17
CA ALA A 19 11.46 11.94 5.67
C ALA A 19 11.34 10.70 4.79
N VAL A 20 10.22 10.00 4.91
CA VAL A 20 9.87 8.87 4.04
C VAL A 20 8.69 9.29 3.18
N LEU A 21 8.83 9.16 1.86
CA LEU A 21 7.78 9.41 0.88
C LEU A 21 7.31 8.07 0.33
N ILE A 22 6.01 7.83 0.42
CA ILE A 22 5.40 6.59 -0.07
C ILE A 22 3.98 6.85 -0.58
N HIS A 23 3.57 6.10 -1.58
CA HIS A 23 2.33 6.30 -2.31
C HIS A 23 1.45 5.07 -2.30
N SER A 24 0.13 5.31 -2.33
CA SER A 24 -0.86 4.25 -2.53
C SER A 24 -0.76 3.64 -3.92
N GLY A 25 -1.34 2.47 -4.08
CA GLY A 25 -1.70 1.96 -5.40
C GLY A 25 -2.69 2.91 -6.09
N ASN A 26 -2.71 2.85 -7.42
CA ASN A 26 -3.66 3.59 -8.24
C ASN A 26 -4.76 2.66 -8.76
N ILE A 27 -5.92 3.23 -9.08
CA ILE A 27 -6.94 2.52 -9.85
C ILE A 27 -6.39 2.25 -11.25
N VAL A 28 -6.50 1.00 -11.69
CA VAL A 28 -6.10 0.57 -13.04
C VAL A 28 -7.33 0.34 -13.87
N TYR A 29 -7.52 1.17 -14.89
CA TYR A 29 -8.63 1.03 -15.82
C TYR A 29 -8.38 -0.13 -16.80
N ARG A 30 -9.41 -0.95 -16.95
CA ARG A 30 -9.44 -2.05 -17.92
C ARG A 30 -9.89 -1.56 -19.28
N ASN A 31 -10.97 -0.77 -19.30
CA ASN A 31 -11.57 -0.21 -20.51
C ASN A 31 -12.57 0.90 -20.11
N ASN A 32 -12.48 2.07 -20.74
CA ASN A 32 -13.34 3.23 -20.49
C ASN A 32 -13.50 3.53 -18.99
N ASP A 33 -14.70 3.38 -18.47
CA ASP A 33 -15.10 3.58 -17.07
C ASP A 33 -15.06 2.30 -16.21
N THR A 34 -14.57 1.19 -16.76
CA THR A 34 -14.44 -0.09 -16.07
C THR A 34 -13.00 -0.29 -15.59
N TRP A 35 -12.80 -0.55 -14.32
CA TRP A 35 -11.49 -0.78 -13.70
C TRP A 35 -11.32 -2.21 -13.18
N TYR A 36 -10.07 -2.59 -12.94
CA TYR A 36 -9.75 -3.80 -12.19
C TYR A 36 -10.01 -3.58 -10.69
N PRO A 37 -10.35 -4.64 -9.93
CA PRO A 37 -10.45 -4.53 -8.48
C PRO A 37 -9.19 -3.87 -7.89
N PHE A 38 -9.38 -2.83 -7.09
CA PHE A 38 -8.28 -2.10 -6.48
C PHE A 38 -7.54 -2.99 -5.49
N ARG A 39 -6.22 -2.93 -5.52
CA ARG A 39 -5.35 -3.51 -4.51
C ARG A 39 -4.33 -2.47 -4.06
N GLN A 40 -4.31 -2.22 -2.75
CA GLN A 40 -3.37 -1.28 -2.16
C GLN A 40 -1.92 -1.75 -2.32
N ASP A 41 -0.98 -0.79 -2.49
CA ASP A 41 0.45 -1.08 -2.42
C ASP A 41 0.81 -1.67 -1.06
N SER A 42 1.61 -2.74 -1.09
CA SER A 42 1.91 -3.49 0.13
C SER A 42 2.77 -2.72 1.13
N ASN A 43 3.68 -1.87 0.67
CA ASN A 43 4.55 -1.08 1.53
C ASN A 43 3.78 0.12 2.10
N PHE A 44 2.96 0.73 1.27
CA PHE A 44 2.06 1.80 1.70
C PHE A 44 1.10 1.30 2.79
N TYR A 45 0.44 0.15 2.54
CA TYR A 45 -0.46 -0.45 3.52
C TYR A 45 0.26 -0.85 4.81
N TYR A 46 1.45 -1.42 4.71
CA TYR A 46 2.28 -1.79 5.87
C TYR A 46 2.56 -0.60 6.80
N LEU A 47 2.82 0.58 6.23
CA LEU A 47 3.14 1.77 7.02
C LEU A 47 1.91 2.61 7.40
N THR A 48 0.76 2.46 6.73
CA THR A 48 -0.40 3.34 6.93
C THR A 48 -1.69 2.62 7.31
N GLU A 49 -1.87 1.37 6.88
CA GLU A 49 -3.14 0.63 6.86
C GLU A 49 -4.27 1.37 6.10
N TRP A 50 -3.95 2.38 5.31
CA TRP A 50 -4.91 3.13 4.53
C TRP A 50 -5.45 2.28 3.37
N PRO A 51 -6.78 2.07 3.27
CA PRO A 51 -7.34 1.13 2.30
C PRO A 51 -7.67 1.74 0.94
N GLU A 52 -7.82 3.08 0.85
CA GLU A 52 -8.30 3.75 -0.36
C GLU A 52 -7.17 4.06 -1.33
N PRO A 53 -7.45 4.13 -2.65
CA PRO A 53 -6.50 4.58 -3.67
C PRO A 53 -6.24 6.09 -3.56
N GLU A 54 -5.33 6.58 -4.41
CA GLU A 54 -5.05 8.00 -4.57
C GLU A 54 -4.73 8.67 -3.23
N ALA A 55 -3.71 8.15 -2.57
CA ALA A 55 -3.19 8.71 -1.33
C ALA A 55 -1.67 8.78 -1.34
N HIS A 56 -1.13 9.76 -0.63
CA HIS A 56 0.31 9.90 -0.39
C HIS A 56 0.57 9.98 1.11
N ALA A 57 1.67 9.42 1.55
CA ALA A 57 2.13 9.55 2.92
C ALA A 57 3.54 10.14 2.97
N VAL A 58 3.70 11.13 3.84
CA VAL A 58 4.99 11.66 4.25
C VAL A 58 5.17 11.33 5.73
N ILE A 59 6.16 10.50 6.04
CA ILE A 59 6.49 10.16 7.43
C ILE A 59 7.72 10.98 7.79
N LEU A 60 7.52 12.04 8.56
CA LEU A 60 8.62 12.81 9.12
C LEU A 60 9.16 12.10 10.36
N ILE A 61 10.47 11.93 10.42
CA ILE A 61 11.13 11.27 11.53
C ILE A 61 12.13 12.23 12.15
N LYS A 62 11.95 12.52 13.44
CA LYS A 62 12.86 13.34 14.23
C LYS A 62 13.17 12.64 15.54
N ASP A 63 14.46 12.47 15.81
CA ASP A 63 14.93 11.79 17.02
C ASP A 63 14.26 10.41 17.24
N SER A 64 14.08 9.66 16.16
CA SER A 64 13.38 8.37 16.11
C SER A 64 11.88 8.44 16.48
N ILE A 65 11.26 9.60 16.38
CA ILE A 65 9.82 9.79 16.58
C ILE A 65 9.17 10.01 15.20
N PRO A 66 8.28 9.11 14.75
CA PRO A 66 7.61 9.26 13.46
C PRO A 66 6.33 10.09 13.58
N GLU A 67 6.14 11.01 12.64
CA GLU A 67 4.90 11.76 12.42
C GLU A 67 4.36 11.43 11.03
N LEU A 68 3.14 10.90 10.97
CA LEU A 68 2.47 10.56 9.72
C LEU A 68 1.64 11.74 9.22
N HIS A 69 2.00 12.25 8.06
CA HIS A 69 1.23 13.20 7.26
C HIS A 69 0.60 12.47 6.08
N LEU A 70 -0.73 12.40 6.03
CA LEU A 70 -1.45 11.63 5.03
C LEU A 70 -2.26 12.55 4.11
N PHE A 71 -2.07 12.39 2.81
CA PHE A 71 -2.81 13.10 1.77
C PHE A 71 -3.82 12.13 1.18
N VAL A 72 -5.09 12.46 1.24
CA VAL A 72 -6.19 11.57 0.88
C VAL A 72 -7.24 12.29 0.05
N GLN A 73 -8.03 11.53 -0.68
CA GLN A 73 -9.14 12.08 -1.45
C GLN A 73 -10.12 12.84 -0.53
N ASP A 74 -10.57 13.99 -1.02
CA ASP A 74 -11.62 14.75 -0.36
C ASP A 74 -12.94 14.00 -0.41
N ARG A 75 -13.77 14.18 0.61
CA ARG A 75 -15.14 13.74 0.56
C ARG A 75 -15.90 14.52 -0.53
N ASN A 76 -16.67 13.81 -1.34
CA ASN A 76 -17.47 14.38 -2.41
C ASN A 76 -18.79 13.61 -2.51
N GLU A 77 -19.89 14.24 -2.10
CA GLU A 77 -21.21 13.60 -2.04
C GLU A 77 -21.69 13.07 -3.40
N GLU A 78 -21.36 13.74 -4.50
CA GLU A 78 -21.72 13.32 -5.84
C GLU A 78 -20.97 12.02 -6.19
N MET A 79 -19.65 12.00 -6.02
CA MET A 79 -18.81 10.82 -6.28
C MET A 79 -19.14 9.68 -5.30
N GLU A 80 -19.39 9.98 -4.03
CA GLU A 80 -19.78 8.99 -3.02
C GLU A 80 -21.10 8.29 -3.34
N THR A 81 -21.96 8.90 -4.14
CA THR A 81 -23.20 8.27 -4.63
C THR A 81 -22.91 7.15 -5.60
N TRP A 82 -21.79 7.22 -6.36
CA TRP A 82 -21.41 6.24 -7.36
C TRP A 82 -20.41 5.20 -6.83
N GLU A 83 -19.45 5.64 -6.03
CA GLU A 83 -18.28 4.83 -5.65
C GLU A 83 -18.33 4.36 -4.19
N GLY A 84 -19.25 4.87 -3.39
CA GLY A 84 -19.32 4.64 -1.95
C GLY A 84 -18.63 5.75 -1.15
N LYS A 85 -18.84 5.72 0.18
CA LYS A 85 -18.32 6.74 1.08
C LYS A 85 -16.82 6.71 1.17
N ARG A 86 -16.19 7.87 1.02
CA ARG A 86 -14.76 8.07 1.25
C ARG A 86 -14.48 8.35 2.73
N ILE A 87 -13.35 7.90 3.20
CA ILE A 87 -12.91 8.11 4.59
C ILE A 87 -12.63 9.60 4.83
N GLY A 88 -11.96 10.24 3.88
CA GLY A 88 -11.59 11.66 3.95
C GLY A 88 -10.60 11.99 5.07
N GLN A 89 -10.29 13.28 5.22
CA GLN A 89 -9.30 13.75 6.19
C GLN A 89 -9.72 13.54 7.64
N GLU A 90 -11.00 13.77 7.94
CA GLU A 90 -11.54 13.57 9.30
C GLU A 90 -11.43 12.10 9.73
N GLY A 91 -11.86 11.17 8.87
CA GLY A 91 -11.76 9.75 9.15
C GLY A 91 -10.31 9.24 9.21
N ALA A 92 -9.39 9.87 8.46
CA ALA A 92 -7.96 9.58 8.56
C ALA A 92 -7.42 9.92 9.97
N LEU A 93 -7.75 11.09 10.49
CA LEU A 93 -7.33 11.53 11.83
C LEU A 93 -7.94 10.66 12.93
N GLU A 94 -9.20 10.24 12.79
CA GLU A 94 -9.90 9.46 13.81
C GLU A 94 -9.40 8.01 13.91
N LYS A 95 -9.05 7.37 12.78
CA LYS A 95 -8.89 5.90 12.73
C LYS A 95 -7.48 5.42 12.49
N TYR A 96 -6.60 6.23 11.86
CA TYR A 96 -5.32 5.74 11.32
C TYR A 96 -4.07 6.26 12.04
N ASN A 97 -4.23 6.89 13.19
CA ASN A 97 -3.14 7.48 13.97
C ASN A 97 -2.24 8.37 13.09
N VAL A 98 -2.89 9.32 12.41
CA VAL A 98 -2.31 10.31 11.51
C VAL A 98 -2.05 11.58 12.30
N THR A 99 -0.87 12.18 12.15
CA THR A 99 -0.53 13.46 12.79
C THR A 99 -1.29 14.61 12.13
N LYS A 100 -1.35 14.60 10.80
CA LYS A 100 -2.11 15.57 10.02
C LYS A 100 -2.58 14.97 8.70
N ALA A 101 -3.81 15.27 8.31
CA ALA A 101 -4.40 14.86 7.06
C ALA A 101 -4.63 16.08 6.14
N TYR A 102 -4.43 15.88 4.84
CA TYR A 102 -4.53 16.91 3.80
C TYR A 102 -5.37 16.38 2.64
N SER A 103 -5.83 17.30 1.77
CA SER A 103 -6.36 16.92 0.47
C SER A 103 -5.27 16.28 -0.38
N PHE A 104 -5.61 15.25 -1.14
CA PHE A 104 -4.72 14.60 -2.10
C PHE A 104 -4.09 15.64 -3.06
N ASN A 105 -4.87 16.60 -3.51
CA ASN A 105 -4.44 17.63 -4.45
C ASN A 105 -3.44 18.65 -3.86
N ASP A 106 -3.31 18.73 -2.54
CA ASP A 106 -2.36 19.62 -1.89
C ASP A 106 -0.94 19.04 -1.77
N TYR A 107 -0.70 17.79 -2.20
CA TYR A 107 0.59 17.12 -2.03
C TYR A 107 1.76 17.92 -2.59
N GLN A 108 1.67 18.33 -3.85
CA GLN A 108 2.73 19.10 -4.53
C GLN A 108 3.04 20.44 -3.85
N LYS A 109 2.03 21.07 -3.29
CA LYS A 109 2.13 22.37 -2.61
C LYS A 109 2.71 22.23 -1.20
N GLU A 110 2.30 21.21 -0.47
CA GLU A 110 2.67 21.04 0.94
C GLU A 110 4.00 20.29 1.12
N LEU A 111 4.39 19.42 0.19
CA LEU A 111 5.62 18.64 0.31
C LEU A 111 6.88 19.50 0.52
N PRO A 112 7.11 20.61 -0.21
CA PRO A 112 8.27 21.49 0.05
C PRO A 112 8.30 22.06 1.47
N ASN A 113 7.12 22.35 2.04
CA ASN A 113 7.01 22.87 3.40
C ASN A 113 7.36 21.78 4.44
N LEU A 114 6.90 20.55 4.21
CA LEU A 114 7.18 19.42 5.08
C LEU A 114 8.65 19.01 5.06
N LEU A 115 9.31 19.15 3.92
CA LEU A 115 10.73 18.82 3.76
C LEU A 115 11.70 19.92 4.15
N LYS A 116 11.20 21.07 4.61
CA LYS A 116 12.08 22.18 5.02
C LYS A 116 13.00 21.77 6.17
N GLY A 117 14.31 21.79 5.91
CA GLY A 117 15.34 21.41 6.88
C GLY A 117 15.55 19.89 7.02
N VAL A 118 14.91 19.08 6.18
CA VAL A 118 15.17 17.64 6.09
C VAL A 118 16.42 17.40 5.25
N GLU A 119 17.38 16.62 5.78
CA GLU A 119 18.62 16.30 5.10
C GLU A 119 18.57 14.96 4.35
N ASP A 120 17.80 14.00 4.84
CA ASP A 120 17.68 12.67 4.27
C ASP A 120 16.23 12.35 3.87
N VAL A 121 16.01 12.03 2.60
CA VAL A 121 14.70 11.67 2.07
C VAL A 121 14.75 10.25 1.52
N TYR A 122 13.87 9.40 2.02
CA TYR A 122 13.76 7.99 1.65
C TYR A 122 12.53 7.77 0.79
N CYS A 123 12.72 7.25 -0.41
CA CYS A 123 11.63 6.98 -1.36
C CYS A 123 11.99 5.83 -2.29
N ASP A 124 11.02 5.33 -3.02
CA ASP A 124 11.25 4.41 -4.14
C ASP A 124 11.40 5.21 -5.45
N TYR A 125 12.59 5.78 -5.66
CA TYR A 125 12.88 6.61 -6.83
C TYR A 125 12.87 5.86 -8.17
N ALA A 126 12.79 4.53 -8.16
CA ALA A 126 12.63 3.71 -9.36
C ALA A 126 11.15 3.52 -9.74
N SER A 127 10.22 3.85 -8.84
CA SER A 127 8.79 3.68 -9.08
C SER A 127 8.20 4.74 -10.02
N SER A 128 7.09 4.39 -10.67
CA SER A 128 6.30 5.35 -11.46
C SER A 128 5.68 6.44 -10.57
N SER A 129 5.34 6.12 -9.32
CA SER A 129 4.80 7.08 -8.36
C SER A 129 5.82 8.19 -8.05
N PHE A 130 7.10 7.86 -7.86
CA PHE A 130 8.14 8.86 -7.72
C PHE A 130 8.22 9.79 -8.93
N GLN A 131 8.21 9.23 -10.15
CA GLN A 131 8.28 10.03 -11.38
C GLN A 131 7.08 10.97 -11.53
N ASN A 132 5.91 10.53 -11.12
CA ASN A 132 4.66 11.29 -11.27
C ASN A 132 4.43 12.33 -10.17
N TYR A 133 4.85 12.05 -8.93
CA TYR A 133 4.47 12.85 -7.76
C TYR A 133 5.66 13.51 -7.07
N ASP A 134 6.77 12.83 -6.91
CA ASP A 134 7.87 13.31 -6.06
C ASP A 134 8.91 14.11 -6.82
N LYS A 135 9.21 13.73 -8.06
CA LYS A 135 10.33 14.26 -8.83
C LYS A 135 10.31 15.79 -8.92
N ASP A 136 9.19 16.35 -9.36
CA ASP A 136 9.06 17.79 -9.53
C ASP A 136 8.94 18.50 -8.18
N ALA A 137 8.20 17.94 -7.24
CA ALA A 137 8.06 18.48 -5.90
C ALA A 137 9.41 18.53 -5.15
N LEU A 138 10.23 17.47 -5.27
CA LEU A 138 11.58 17.42 -4.71
C LEU A 138 12.53 18.38 -5.42
N ALA A 139 12.42 18.56 -6.74
CA ALA A 139 13.21 19.53 -7.48
C ALA A 139 12.95 20.97 -6.99
N HIS A 140 11.73 21.26 -6.51
CA HIS A 140 11.39 22.54 -5.89
C HIS A 140 11.77 22.62 -4.41
N ALA A 141 11.67 21.49 -3.69
CA ALA A 141 12.00 21.42 -2.26
C ALA A 141 13.52 21.41 -2.00
N ILE A 142 14.31 20.89 -2.98
CA ILE A 142 15.76 20.84 -2.94
C ILE A 142 16.29 21.87 -3.95
N PRO A 143 16.45 23.14 -3.58
CA PRO A 143 16.86 24.16 -4.53
C PRO A 143 18.25 23.86 -5.09
N TYR A 144 18.34 23.77 -6.40
CA TYR A 144 19.57 23.75 -7.15
C TYR A 144 20.22 25.13 -7.09
N ASP A 145 21.46 25.19 -6.64
CA ASP A 145 22.36 26.34 -6.51
C ASP A 145 21.88 27.67 -7.14
N GLN A 146 21.14 28.47 -6.39
CA GLN A 146 20.97 29.90 -6.66
C GLN A 146 21.70 30.67 -5.56
N ARG A 147 22.61 31.56 -5.97
CA ARG A 147 23.45 32.38 -5.08
C ARG A 147 22.60 33.04 -3.99
N GLY A 148 22.77 32.61 -2.75
CA GLY A 148 22.14 33.20 -1.56
C GLY A 148 20.96 32.44 -0.96
N ALA A 149 20.58 31.25 -1.46
CA ALA A 149 19.65 30.38 -0.79
C ALA A 149 20.39 29.53 0.28
N GLU A 150 19.81 29.40 1.47
CA GLU A 150 20.19 28.33 2.40
C GLU A 150 19.79 27.01 1.77
N PHE A 151 20.77 26.24 1.34
CA PHE A 151 20.56 24.96 0.68
C PHE A 151 19.94 23.94 1.62
N SER A 152 18.80 23.38 1.27
CA SER A 152 18.45 22.06 1.72
C SER A 152 19.32 21.05 0.95
N LYS A 153 20.31 20.48 1.60
CA LYS A 153 21.19 19.44 1.02
C LYS A 153 20.52 18.07 1.19
N ALA A 154 19.24 17.91 0.83
CA ALA A 154 18.59 16.64 1.00
C ALA A 154 19.23 15.58 0.10
N THR A 155 19.62 14.47 0.70
CA THR A 155 20.13 13.29 0.03
C THR A 155 18.96 12.31 -0.18
N LEU A 156 18.82 11.79 -1.41
CA LEU A 156 17.82 10.76 -1.70
C LEU A 156 18.39 9.37 -1.41
N HIS A 157 17.64 8.60 -0.65
CA HIS A 157 17.94 7.22 -0.30
C HIS A 157 16.85 6.28 -0.80
N SER A 158 17.23 5.05 -1.18
CA SER A 158 16.25 4.01 -1.45
C SER A 158 15.57 3.56 -0.15
N LEU A 159 14.25 3.60 -0.13
CA LEU A 159 13.44 3.05 0.97
C LEU A 159 13.45 1.51 0.96
N PHE A 160 13.60 0.90 -0.22
CA PHE A 160 13.41 -0.53 -0.44
C PHE A 160 14.23 -1.44 0.49
N PRO A 161 15.55 -1.24 0.71
CA PRO A 161 16.32 -2.09 1.61
C PRO A 161 15.80 -2.04 3.05
N ILE A 162 15.44 -0.85 3.54
CA ILE A 162 14.98 -0.65 4.92
C ILE A 162 13.64 -1.33 5.14
N ILE A 163 12.66 -1.09 4.26
CA ILE A 163 11.32 -1.67 4.41
C ILE A 163 11.32 -3.19 4.20
N SER A 164 12.20 -3.69 3.34
CA SER A 164 12.38 -5.13 3.15
C SER A 164 12.89 -5.81 4.40
N GLU A 165 13.87 -5.23 5.07
CA GLU A 165 14.42 -5.74 6.32
C GLU A 165 13.38 -5.69 7.45
N LEU A 166 12.62 -4.60 7.56
CA LEU A 166 11.52 -4.48 8.54
C LEU A 166 10.45 -5.56 8.36
N ARG A 167 10.11 -5.90 7.11
CA ARG A 167 9.08 -6.89 6.78
C ARG A 167 9.59 -8.32 6.84
N LEU A 168 10.89 -8.55 7.00
CA LEU A 168 11.48 -9.88 7.05
C LEU A 168 11.03 -10.64 8.31
N ILE A 169 11.07 -9.98 9.46
CA ILE A 169 10.61 -10.54 10.73
C ILE A 169 9.21 -10.01 11.04
N LYS A 170 8.23 -10.91 11.13
CA LYS A 170 6.82 -10.56 11.32
C LYS A 170 6.52 -10.29 12.79
N THR A 171 5.73 -9.25 13.02
CA THR A 171 5.15 -8.96 14.34
C THR A 171 4.10 -10.00 14.73
N THR A 172 3.69 -10.03 15.99
CA THR A 172 2.63 -10.92 16.47
C THR A 172 1.31 -10.68 15.70
N GLY A 173 0.93 -9.42 15.45
CA GLY A 173 -0.28 -9.11 14.70
C GLY A 173 -0.22 -9.55 13.23
N GLU A 174 0.94 -9.42 12.58
CA GLU A 174 1.15 -9.95 11.22
C GLU A 174 1.09 -11.49 11.19
N LEU A 175 1.62 -12.17 12.21
CA LEU A 175 1.52 -13.64 12.33
C LEU A 175 0.07 -14.10 12.50
N GLU A 176 -0.75 -13.37 13.24
CA GLU A 176 -2.18 -13.67 13.40
C GLU A 176 -2.92 -13.55 12.06
N LEU A 177 -2.64 -12.49 11.27
CA LEU A 177 -3.22 -12.31 9.94
C LEU A 177 -2.76 -13.41 8.97
N LEU A 178 -1.48 -13.76 8.97
CA LEU A 178 -0.93 -14.85 8.15
C LEU A 178 -1.57 -16.18 8.53
N LYS A 179 -1.71 -16.47 9.83
CA LYS A 179 -2.38 -17.67 10.30
C LYS A 179 -3.83 -17.72 9.81
N THR A 180 -4.58 -16.64 9.94
CA THR A 180 -5.96 -16.56 9.43
C THR A 180 -6.03 -16.85 7.94
N ALA A 181 -5.14 -16.24 7.14
CA ALA A 181 -5.07 -16.50 5.69
C ALA A 181 -4.74 -17.97 5.38
N CYS A 182 -3.83 -18.60 6.15
CA CYS A 182 -3.53 -20.02 6.01
C CYS A 182 -4.74 -20.90 6.36
N ASP A 183 -5.43 -20.61 7.47
CA ASP A 183 -6.61 -21.36 7.90
C ASP A 183 -7.72 -21.32 6.84
N ILE A 184 -7.98 -20.14 6.27
CA ILE A 184 -8.94 -19.96 5.16
C ILE A 184 -8.49 -20.76 3.92
N THR A 185 -7.21 -20.70 3.60
CA THR A 185 -6.64 -21.43 2.45
C THR A 185 -6.82 -22.94 2.61
N VAL A 186 -6.59 -23.47 3.81
CA VAL A 186 -6.82 -24.89 4.12
C VAL A 186 -8.27 -25.30 3.88
N LEU A 187 -9.25 -24.48 4.30
CA LEU A 187 -10.66 -24.74 4.05
C LEU A 187 -10.98 -24.80 2.56
N GLY A 188 -10.43 -23.88 1.76
CA GLY A 188 -10.59 -23.89 0.31
C GLY A 188 -10.00 -25.13 -0.35
N HIS A 189 -8.80 -25.57 0.07
CA HIS A 189 -8.21 -26.81 -0.43
C HIS A 189 -9.02 -28.05 -0.07
N ILE A 190 -9.56 -28.13 1.15
CA ILE A 190 -10.45 -29.20 1.56
C ILE A 190 -11.70 -29.24 0.66
N GLU A 191 -12.28 -28.09 0.34
CA GLU A 191 -13.45 -28.00 -0.54
C GLU A 191 -13.09 -28.41 -1.97
N ALA A 192 -11.94 -27.99 -2.49
CA ALA A 192 -11.46 -28.45 -3.80
C ALA A 192 -11.31 -29.98 -3.86
N ILE A 193 -10.74 -30.60 -2.81
CA ILE A 193 -10.60 -32.07 -2.73
C ILE A 193 -11.96 -32.76 -2.77
N LYS A 194 -12.97 -32.24 -2.04
CA LYS A 194 -14.32 -32.83 -2.01
C LYS A 194 -15.04 -32.71 -3.34
N ASN A 195 -14.82 -31.62 -4.08
CA ASN A 195 -15.55 -31.32 -5.31
C ASN A 195 -14.82 -31.81 -6.57
N THR A 196 -13.57 -32.21 -6.48
CA THR A 196 -12.84 -32.77 -7.62
C THR A 196 -13.39 -34.13 -8.01
N ALA A 197 -13.89 -34.21 -9.24
CA ALA A 197 -14.43 -35.42 -9.83
C ALA A 197 -14.16 -35.47 -11.35
N PRO A 198 -14.21 -36.64 -11.99
CA PRO A 198 -14.19 -36.71 -13.44
C PRO A 198 -15.23 -35.81 -14.07
N GLU A 199 -14.93 -35.23 -15.24
CA GLU A 199 -15.77 -34.32 -16.02
C GLU A 199 -15.98 -32.89 -15.38
N LYS A 200 -15.31 -32.59 -14.26
CA LYS A 200 -15.25 -31.22 -13.73
C LYS A 200 -14.21 -30.42 -14.51
N TYR A 201 -14.57 -29.17 -14.84
CA TYR A 201 -13.63 -28.21 -15.42
C TYR A 201 -12.80 -27.51 -14.30
N GLU A 202 -11.60 -27.10 -14.66
CA GLU A 202 -10.65 -26.42 -13.75
C GLU A 202 -11.25 -25.17 -13.11
N TYR A 203 -11.95 -24.34 -13.90
CA TYR A 203 -12.62 -23.12 -13.40
C TYR A 203 -13.73 -23.40 -12.39
N GLN A 204 -14.37 -24.59 -12.45
CA GLN A 204 -15.39 -24.95 -11.46
C GLN A 204 -14.76 -25.23 -10.09
N ILE A 205 -13.60 -25.89 -10.07
CA ILE A 205 -12.86 -26.15 -8.84
C ILE A 205 -12.29 -24.82 -8.30
N ALA A 206 -11.76 -23.95 -9.17
CA ALA A 206 -11.31 -22.61 -8.77
C ALA A 206 -12.46 -21.83 -8.10
N ALA A 207 -13.65 -21.81 -8.71
CA ALA A 207 -14.82 -21.09 -8.17
C ALA A 207 -15.27 -21.62 -6.79
N GLU A 208 -15.22 -22.93 -6.56
CA GLU A 208 -15.53 -23.51 -5.25
C GLU A 208 -14.52 -23.08 -4.17
N MET A 209 -13.24 -23.03 -4.50
CA MET A 209 -12.21 -22.54 -3.58
C MET A 209 -12.40 -21.05 -3.27
N GLU A 210 -12.57 -20.24 -4.31
CA GLU A 210 -12.75 -18.79 -4.18
C GLU A 210 -14.00 -18.43 -3.37
N LYS A 211 -15.07 -19.18 -3.58
CA LYS A 211 -16.28 -19.07 -2.74
C LYS A 211 -15.95 -19.26 -1.27
N VAL A 212 -15.22 -20.30 -0.93
CA VAL A 212 -14.81 -20.58 0.48
C VAL A 212 -13.96 -19.44 1.02
N PHE A 213 -13.04 -18.88 0.23
CA PHE A 213 -12.21 -17.75 0.67
C PHE A 213 -13.06 -16.55 1.03
N HIS A 214 -13.99 -16.16 0.16
CA HIS A 214 -14.90 -15.03 0.39
C HIS A 214 -15.88 -15.28 1.54
N ASP A 215 -16.46 -16.50 1.65
CA ASP A 215 -17.36 -16.86 2.74
C ASP A 215 -16.67 -16.76 4.12
N ASN A 216 -15.35 -16.87 4.17
CA ASN A 216 -14.55 -16.77 5.39
C ASN A 216 -13.84 -15.41 5.54
N GLY A 217 -14.23 -14.40 4.76
CA GLY A 217 -13.81 -13.01 4.94
C GLY A 217 -12.53 -12.60 4.21
N ALA A 218 -11.99 -13.41 3.29
CA ALA A 218 -10.95 -12.95 2.41
C ALA A 218 -11.50 -11.95 1.39
N GLU A 219 -10.96 -10.75 1.36
CA GLU A 219 -11.40 -9.71 0.42
C GLU A 219 -11.02 -10.06 -1.02
N ARG A 220 -9.88 -10.72 -1.22
CA ARG A 220 -9.31 -11.01 -2.53
C ARG A 220 -8.32 -12.16 -2.48
N LEU A 221 -7.96 -12.65 -3.65
CA LEU A 221 -6.86 -13.60 -3.82
C LEU A 221 -5.51 -12.86 -3.75
N GLY A 222 -4.47 -13.55 -3.28
CA GLY A 222 -3.10 -13.06 -3.30
C GLY A 222 -2.51 -13.03 -4.73
N TYR A 223 -2.96 -13.95 -5.58
CA TYR A 223 -2.63 -14.08 -7.01
C TYR A 223 -3.75 -14.88 -7.71
N PRO A 224 -3.87 -14.83 -9.05
CA PRO A 224 -4.88 -15.59 -9.78
C PRO A 224 -4.85 -17.08 -9.44
N SER A 225 -6.01 -17.71 -9.32
CA SER A 225 -6.13 -19.13 -9.00
C SER A 225 -5.42 -19.98 -10.04
N ILE A 226 -4.59 -20.93 -9.58
CA ILE A 226 -3.88 -21.88 -10.41
C ILE A 226 -4.52 -23.24 -10.17
N VAL A 227 -5.42 -23.65 -11.07
CA VAL A 227 -6.11 -24.94 -11.01
C VAL A 227 -5.95 -25.62 -12.36
N ALA A 228 -5.27 -26.75 -12.37
CA ALA A 228 -4.89 -27.43 -13.60
C ALA A 228 -5.11 -28.94 -13.51
N GLY A 229 -5.67 -29.52 -14.58
CA GLY A 229 -5.93 -30.95 -14.72
C GLY A 229 -5.17 -31.56 -15.90
N GLY A 230 -4.89 -32.86 -15.83
CA GLY A 230 -4.24 -33.57 -16.94
C GLY A 230 -2.91 -32.95 -17.35
N ASN A 231 -2.75 -32.65 -18.65
CA ASN A 231 -1.53 -32.05 -19.20
C ASN A 231 -1.28 -30.63 -18.72
N ASN A 232 -2.32 -29.88 -18.36
CA ASN A 232 -2.21 -28.52 -17.87
C ASN A 232 -1.45 -28.47 -16.53
N SER A 233 -1.52 -29.53 -15.73
CA SER A 233 -0.80 -29.61 -14.44
C SER A 233 0.72 -29.64 -14.56
N CYS A 234 1.25 -29.73 -15.79
CA CYS A 234 2.68 -29.56 -16.07
C CYS A 234 3.08 -28.09 -16.30
N ILE A 235 2.13 -27.15 -16.30
CA ILE A 235 2.37 -25.71 -16.48
C ILE A 235 2.38 -25.01 -15.14
N LEU A 236 3.51 -24.40 -14.77
CA LEU A 236 3.72 -23.86 -13.41
C LEU A 236 2.71 -22.77 -13.00
N HIS A 237 2.38 -21.84 -13.88
CA HIS A 237 1.47 -20.74 -13.59
C HIS A 237 0.26 -20.77 -14.55
N TYR A 238 -0.38 -21.93 -14.64
CA TYR A 238 -1.57 -22.12 -15.44
C TYR A 238 -2.76 -21.35 -14.85
N SER A 239 -3.26 -20.35 -15.54
CA SER A 239 -4.33 -19.46 -15.08
C SER A 239 -5.37 -19.12 -16.14
N THR A 240 -5.57 -20.02 -17.13
CA THR A 240 -6.52 -19.84 -18.25
C THR A 240 -7.78 -20.66 -18.08
#